data_0143cc48c51c0aa38942f44a2df18ae7
#
_entry.id   0143cc48c51c0aa38942f44a2df18ae7
#
_cell.length_a   1.000
_cell.length_b   1.000
_cell.length_c   1.000
_cell.angle_alpha   90.00
_cell.angle_beta   90.00
_cell.angle_gamma   90.00
#
_symmetry.space_group_name_H-M   'P 1'
#
loop_
_entity.id
_entity.type
_entity.pdbx_description
1 polymer ?
#
loop_
_entity_poly.entity_id
_entity_poly.type
_entity_poly.pdbx_seq_one_letter_code
_entity_poly.pdbx_strand_id
1 'polypeptide(L)'
;MPKITFMGAGSTVFAKNVLGDCMMTPALEESRIALYDIDRNRLEESALMLEAINRNNGSKAVIEKYLGVSMRKEALRGADYVVNAIQVGGYDPCTITDFEIPKKYGLRQTIADTLGVGGVFRALRTIPVMLDFARDMEEVCPDAWLLNYTNPMAMLTGAMLTMSSIRTVGLCHSVQVCAPTLLNELCMGYDDRVQVKIAGINHQAWLLECTRDGEDLYPEIKRRAKLYNEGKLEIGTWEERRAMLSNGEPLPGQWEERMKEEYDLYRKTGRHGDMVRLELMLRFGYYITESSEHNAEYTPYFIKQRYPELIGRFNIPLDEYPRRCIRQIEEWESRREELTKNPMLTHERSREYASYIMEAMETGHPVKIGGNVLNKGLITNLPQRACVEVPCMADRNGIQPTVIGDLPEQCAALNRTNINVQLMTVEAARTRKREDIYRAVMLDPHTSAELSIDDIVSMCDEMIEAHRDWMPEYS
;
A
#
# COMPACT_ATOMS: atom_id res chain seq x y z
N MET A 1 10.90 27.10 6.45
CA MET A 1 11.79 25.95 6.19
C MET A 1 11.22 24.77 6.95
N PRO A 2 10.42 23.92 6.29
CA PRO A 2 9.76 22.83 6.96
C PRO A 2 10.75 21.74 7.42
N LYS A 3 10.41 21.07 8.53
CA LYS A 3 11.13 19.87 8.96
C LYS A 3 10.35 18.62 8.56
N ILE A 4 11.00 17.74 7.81
CA ILE A 4 10.47 16.46 7.35
C ILE A 4 11.21 15.33 8.06
N THR A 5 10.51 14.57 8.89
CA THR A 5 11.09 13.39 9.54
C THR A 5 10.64 12.13 8.82
N PHE A 6 11.58 11.28 8.44
CA PHE A 6 11.31 10.01 7.76
C PHE A 6 11.56 8.84 8.74
N MET A 7 10.49 8.19 9.15
CA MET A 7 10.51 7.03 10.06
C MET A 7 10.61 5.75 9.23
N GLY A 8 11.68 4.98 9.44
CA GLY A 8 12.02 3.82 8.60
C GLY A 8 12.87 4.23 7.38
N ALA A 9 13.83 5.14 7.58
CA ALA A 9 14.70 5.62 6.52
C ALA A 9 15.55 4.50 5.90
N GLY A 10 15.71 3.36 6.58
CA GLY A 10 16.30 2.14 6.01
C GLY A 10 15.50 1.49 4.89
N SER A 11 14.35 2.05 4.49
CA SER A 11 13.65 1.68 3.26
C SER A 11 14.41 2.07 1.97
N THR A 12 15.58 2.68 2.12
CA THR A 12 16.59 3.02 1.10
C THR A 12 16.02 3.66 -0.17
N VAL A 13 15.59 2.86 -1.15
CA VAL A 13 15.06 3.38 -2.44
C VAL A 13 13.79 4.21 -2.24
N PHE A 14 12.88 3.79 -1.35
CA PHE A 14 11.65 4.54 -1.09
C PHE A 14 11.95 5.88 -0.38
N ALA A 15 12.82 5.86 0.64
CA ALA A 15 13.27 7.08 1.30
C ALA A 15 13.95 8.03 0.30
N LYS A 16 14.83 7.49 -0.59
CA LYS A 16 15.45 8.26 -1.68
C LYS A 16 14.40 8.89 -2.59
N ASN A 17 13.37 8.17 -2.99
CA ASN A 17 12.36 8.71 -3.91
C ASN A 17 11.56 9.84 -3.25
N VAL A 18 10.95 9.60 -2.09
CA VAL A 18 10.14 10.61 -1.39
C VAL A 18 10.93 11.86 -1.03
N LEU A 19 12.11 11.70 -0.44
CA LEU A 19 12.93 12.84 -0.01
C LEU A 19 13.69 13.50 -1.17
N GLY A 20 14.05 12.74 -2.19
CA GLY A 20 14.55 13.25 -3.44
C GLY A 20 13.53 14.18 -4.13
N ASP A 21 12.25 13.76 -4.17
CA ASP A 21 11.16 14.61 -4.67
C ASP A 21 11.03 15.91 -3.89
N CYS A 22 11.17 15.86 -2.55
CA CYS A 22 11.15 17.07 -1.73
C CYS A 22 12.31 18.02 -2.10
N MET A 23 13.51 17.48 -2.30
CA MET A 23 14.68 18.29 -2.72
C MET A 23 14.54 18.90 -4.12
N MET A 24 13.72 18.29 -5.01
CA MET A 24 13.43 18.80 -6.35
C MET A 24 12.24 19.76 -6.37
N THR A 25 11.54 19.94 -5.25
CA THR A 25 10.35 20.80 -5.14
C THR A 25 10.73 22.16 -4.56
N PRO A 26 10.56 23.29 -5.27
CA PRO A 26 11.00 24.61 -4.80
C PRO A 26 10.52 25.02 -3.41
N ALA A 27 9.28 24.63 -3.04
CA ALA A 27 8.73 24.93 -1.71
C ALA A 27 9.33 24.08 -0.58
N LEU A 28 10.05 23.00 -0.91
CA LEU A 28 10.59 22.01 0.03
C LEU A 28 12.11 21.86 -0.07
N GLU A 29 12.77 22.43 -1.08
CA GLU A 29 14.20 22.22 -1.37
C GLU A 29 15.15 22.66 -0.25
N GLU A 30 14.72 23.59 0.61
CA GLU A 30 15.48 24.06 1.78
C GLU A 30 15.07 23.33 3.08
N SER A 31 14.34 22.22 2.99
CA SER A 31 13.84 21.50 4.17
C SER A 31 14.96 20.97 5.06
N ARG A 32 14.66 20.87 6.35
CA ARG A 32 15.43 20.09 7.30
C ARG A 32 14.90 18.65 7.30
N ILE A 33 15.73 17.71 6.85
CA ILE A 33 15.39 16.30 6.68
C ILE A 33 16.01 15.49 7.81
N ALA A 34 15.17 14.88 8.66
CA ALA A 34 15.58 13.99 9.73
C ALA A 34 15.34 12.54 9.32
N LEU A 35 16.42 11.79 9.12
CA LEU A 35 16.38 10.36 8.81
C LEU A 35 16.43 9.56 10.10
N TYR A 36 15.39 8.77 10.37
CA TYR A 36 15.33 7.89 11.54
C TYR A 36 15.23 6.44 11.12
N ASP A 37 16.08 5.59 11.71
CA ASP A 37 16.01 4.14 11.59
C ASP A 37 16.62 3.45 12.82
N ILE A 38 16.31 2.16 13.00
CA ILE A 38 16.92 1.28 14.01
C ILE A 38 18.12 0.52 13.47
N ASP A 39 18.25 0.40 12.14
CA ASP A 39 19.36 -0.24 11.45
C ASP A 39 20.39 0.81 11.01
N ARG A 40 21.59 0.73 11.58
CA ARG A 40 22.70 1.65 11.28
C ARG A 40 23.10 1.64 9.81
N ASN A 41 23.25 0.44 9.23
CA ASN A 41 23.80 0.32 7.88
C ASN A 41 22.82 0.89 6.86
N ARG A 42 21.54 0.54 6.99
CA ARG A 42 20.47 1.03 6.12
C ARG A 42 20.27 2.55 6.24
N LEU A 43 20.37 3.07 7.46
CA LEU A 43 20.31 4.52 7.71
C LEU A 43 21.46 5.26 7.00
N GLU A 44 22.69 4.76 7.12
CA GLU A 44 23.85 5.35 6.46
C GLU A 44 23.75 5.27 4.93
N GLU A 45 23.28 4.15 4.39
CA GLU A 45 23.08 3.99 2.94
C GLU A 45 22.07 4.99 2.38
N SER A 46 20.95 5.18 3.05
CA SER A 46 19.96 6.21 2.67
C SER A 46 20.54 7.62 2.75
N ALA A 47 21.29 7.91 3.81
CA ALA A 47 21.93 9.20 3.97
C ALA A 47 22.96 9.48 2.84
N LEU A 48 23.80 8.51 2.49
CA LEU A 48 24.77 8.65 1.39
C LEU A 48 24.12 9.01 0.06
N MET A 49 23.02 8.31 -0.29
CA MET A 49 22.27 8.60 -1.52
C MET A 49 21.67 10.02 -1.49
N LEU A 50 21.01 10.38 -0.40
CA LEU A 50 20.33 11.67 -0.25
C LEU A 50 21.34 12.83 -0.18
N GLU A 51 22.47 12.65 0.49
CA GLU A 51 23.56 13.64 0.52
C GLU A 51 24.18 13.87 -0.87
N ALA A 52 24.31 12.80 -1.69
CA ALA A 52 24.76 12.93 -3.08
C ALA A 52 23.77 13.71 -3.93
N ILE A 53 22.47 13.37 -3.86
CA ILE A 53 21.38 14.07 -4.56
C ILE A 53 21.33 15.54 -4.12
N ASN A 54 21.35 15.83 -2.81
CA ASN A 54 21.34 17.19 -2.28
C ASN A 54 22.52 18.02 -2.81
N ARG A 55 23.73 17.47 -2.78
CA ARG A 55 24.93 18.13 -3.30
C ARG A 55 24.82 18.46 -4.79
N ASN A 56 24.31 17.51 -5.58
CA ASN A 56 24.13 17.71 -7.02
C ASN A 56 22.96 18.65 -7.35
N ASN A 57 22.06 18.89 -6.39
CA ASN A 57 20.96 19.88 -6.47
C ASN A 57 21.29 21.21 -5.74
N GLY A 58 22.55 21.53 -5.48
CA GLY A 58 22.99 22.80 -4.90
C GLY A 58 23.03 22.85 -3.37
N SER A 59 22.93 21.74 -2.68
CA SER A 59 23.09 21.61 -1.20
C SER A 59 22.13 22.47 -0.38
N LYS A 60 20.88 22.58 -0.78
CA LYS A 60 19.89 23.44 -0.13
C LYS A 60 19.28 22.83 1.13
N ALA A 61 19.05 21.50 1.14
CA ALA A 61 18.49 20.77 2.28
C ALA A 61 19.55 20.51 3.37
N VAL A 62 19.09 20.40 4.62
CA VAL A 62 19.91 19.95 5.76
C VAL A 62 19.50 18.52 6.12
N ILE A 63 20.44 17.57 6.03
CA ILE A 63 20.17 16.15 6.31
C ILE A 63 20.78 15.75 7.64
N GLU A 64 19.97 15.18 8.53
CA GLU A 64 20.37 14.73 9.86
C GLU A 64 20.02 13.26 10.05
N LYS A 65 20.84 12.51 10.80
CA LYS A 65 20.66 11.07 11.05
C LYS A 65 20.37 10.81 12.52
N TYR A 66 19.38 9.98 12.80
CA TYR A 66 18.95 9.60 14.14
C TYR A 66 18.82 8.07 14.24
N LEU A 67 19.71 7.44 14.98
CA LEU A 67 19.80 6.00 15.08
C LEU A 67 19.19 5.47 16.37
N GLY A 68 18.27 4.51 16.24
CA GLY A 68 17.76 3.74 17.37
C GLY A 68 16.67 4.43 18.18
N VAL A 69 15.96 3.65 19.00
CA VAL A 69 14.76 4.08 19.72
C VAL A 69 15.01 5.29 20.62
N SER A 70 16.20 5.39 21.23
CA SER A 70 16.55 6.52 22.11
C SER A 70 16.62 7.87 21.39
N MET A 71 16.84 7.88 20.07
CA MET A 71 16.91 9.10 19.25
C MET A 71 15.60 9.45 18.56
N ARG A 72 14.55 8.62 18.71
CA ARG A 72 13.27 8.79 18.01
C ARG A 72 12.61 10.12 18.35
N LYS A 73 12.53 10.49 19.61
CA LYS A 73 11.94 11.76 20.05
C LYS A 73 12.70 12.98 19.50
N GLU A 74 14.02 12.92 19.43
CA GLU A 74 14.83 14.00 18.85
C GLU A 74 14.65 14.10 17.33
N ALA A 75 14.54 12.96 16.63
CA ALA A 75 14.19 12.96 15.21
C ALA A 75 12.87 13.66 14.94
N LEU A 76 11.86 13.42 15.77
CA LEU A 76 10.50 13.98 15.65
C LEU A 76 10.40 15.44 16.11
N ARG A 77 11.27 15.91 17.01
CA ARG A 77 11.17 17.24 17.63
C ARG A 77 11.04 18.37 16.60
N GLY A 78 9.90 19.08 16.66
CA GLY A 78 9.60 20.19 15.78
C GLY A 78 9.41 19.81 14.31
N ALA A 79 9.04 18.56 14.01
CA ALA A 79 8.67 18.16 12.65
C ALA A 79 7.34 18.82 12.25
N ASP A 80 7.26 19.24 10.98
CA ASP A 80 6.02 19.66 10.34
C ASP A 80 5.35 18.47 9.63
N TYR A 81 6.16 17.57 9.10
CA TYR A 81 5.74 16.36 8.39
C TYR A 81 6.52 15.15 8.88
N VAL A 82 5.81 14.05 9.09
CA VAL A 82 6.40 12.75 9.44
C VAL A 82 5.95 11.73 8.39
N VAL A 83 6.89 11.18 7.62
CA VAL A 83 6.63 10.09 6.67
C VAL A 83 6.94 8.78 7.37
N ASN A 84 6.00 7.85 7.36
CA ASN A 84 6.17 6.53 7.97
C ASN A 84 6.23 5.42 6.93
N ALA A 85 7.34 4.68 6.92
CA ALA A 85 7.60 3.54 6.04
C ALA A 85 8.33 2.40 6.77
N ILE A 86 7.93 2.13 8.02
CA ILE A 86 8.54 1.06 8.84
C ILE A 86 8.00 -0.32 8.44
N GLN A 87 8.79 -1.35 8.73
CA GLN A 87 8.36 -2.74 8.69
C GLN A 87 8.86 -3.47 9.94
N VAL A 88 7.97 -3.68 10.91
CA VAL A 88 8.29 -4.37 12.16
C VAL A 88 8.49 -5.87 11.88
N GLY A 89 9.63 -6.41 12.34
CA GLY A 89 9.99 -7.82 12.18
C GLY A 89 10.51 -8.22 10.80
N GLY A 90 10.54 -7.30 9.83
CA GLY A 90 11.16 -7.51 8.52
C GLY A 90 10.60 -8.68 7.70
N TYR A 91 11.36 -9.08 6.67
CA TYR A 91 11.09 -10.29 5.91
C TYR A 91 11.36 -11.53 6.77
N ASP A 92 12.57 -11.67 7.30
CA ASP A 92 12.98 -12.68 8.25
C ASP A 92 13.07 -12.05 9.65
N PRO A 93 12.37 -12.59 10.67
CA PRO A 93 11.57 -13.82 10.65
C PRO A 93 10.07 -13.60 10.35
N CYS A 94 9.55 -12.38 10.49
CA CYS A 94 8.10 -12.20 10.67
C CYS A 94 7.29 -12.49 9.41
N THR A 95 7.71 -12.01 8.23
CA THR A 95 6.97 -12.30 6.99
C THR A 95 7.03 -13.79 6.64
N ILE A 96 8.18 -14.47 6.87
CA ILE A 96 8.28 -15.91 6.69
C ILE A 96 7.28 -16.63 7.60
N THR A 97 7.21 -16.25 8.87
CA THR A 97 6.28 -16.82 9.85
C THR A 97 4.82 -16.62 9.44
N ASP A 98 4.47 -15.41 8.94
CA ASP A 98 3.11 -15.07 8.46
C ASP A 98 2.63 -15.98 7.31
N PHE A 99 3.54 -16.63 6.59
CA PHE A 99 3.23 -17.59 5.52
C PHE A 99 3.33 -19.05 5.97
N GLU A 100 4.40 -19.42 6.68
CA GLU A 100 4.71 -20.82 6.97
C GLU A 100 3.76 -21.44 8.02
N ILE A 101 3.32 -20.68 9.03
CA ILE A 101 2.36 -21.22 10.01
C ILE A 101 0.99 -21.47 9.37
N PRO A 102 0.34 -20.51 8.66
CA PRO A 102 -0.93 -20.77 8.00
C PRO A 102 -0.90 -21.96 7.03
N LYS A 103 0.21 -22.18 6.32
CA LYS A 103 0.38 -23.36 5.44
C LYS A 103 0.25 -24.69 6.15
N LYS A 104 0.67 -24.80 7.42
CA LYS A 104 0.52 -26.04 8.21
C LYS A 104 -0.94 -26.44 8.38
N TYR A 105 -1.83 -25.44 8.41
CA TYR A 105 -3.29 -25.61 8.49
C TYR A 105 -3.95 -25.69 7.11
N GLY A 106 -3.17 -25.67 6.03
CA GLY A 106 -3.69 -25.71 4.67
C GLY A 106 -4.16 -24.35 4.13
N LEU A 107 -3.98 -23.26 4.88
CA LEU A 107 -4.35 -21.92 4.44
C LEU A 107 -3.22 -21.33 3.57
N ARG A 108 -3.52 -21.10 2.30
CA ARG A 108 -2.58 -20.52 1.33
C ARG A 108 -2.86 -19.04 1.12
N GLN A 109 -1.81 -18.26 1.05
CA GLN A 109 -1.86 -16.80 0.88
C GLN A 109 -1.03 -16.36 -0.33
N THR A 110 -1.25 -15.16 -0.81
CA THR A 110 -0.51 -14.53 -1.92
C THR A 110 0.45 -13.47 -1.41
N ILE A 111 -0.07 -12.42 -0.76
CA ILE A 111 0.68 -11.26 -0.28
C ILE A 111 0.69 -11.18 1.27
N ALA A 112 -0.43 -11.43 1.92
CA ALA A 112 -0.58 -11.51 3.39
C ALA A 112 -0.02 -10.31 4.18
N ASP A 113 0.03 -9.11 3.57
CA ASP A 113 0.57 -7.91 4.21
C ASP A 113 -0.51 -6.90 4.66
N THR A 114 -1.76 -7.07 4.20
CA THR A 114 -2.85 -6.11 4.39
C THR A 114 -4.08 -6.72 5.05
N LEU A 115 -4.50 -7.91 4.65
CA LEU A 115 -5.63 -8.67 5.19
C LEU A 115 -5.22 -10.14 5.39
N GLY A 116 -6.17 -10.97 5.84
CA GLY A 116 -5.89 -12.35 6.21
C GLY A 116 -5.08 -12.47 7.50
N VAL A 117 -4.66 -13.68 7.81
CA VAL A 117 -3.89 -13.97 9.04
C VAL A 117 -2.61 -13.17 9.09
N GLY A 118 -1.83 -13.17 8.01
CA GLY A 118 -0.58 -12.42 7.94
C GLY A 118 -0.78 -10.91 8.14
N GLY A 119 -1.81 -10.32 7.53
CA GLY A 119 -2.17 -8.92 7.71
C GLY A 119 -2.56 -8.59 9.14
N VAL A 120 -3.37 -9.43 9.79
CA VAL A 120 -3.75 -9.27 11.20
C VAL A 120 -2.50 -9.25 12.10
N PHE A 121 -1.62 -10.25 12.00
CA PHE A 121 -0.43 -10.33 12.83
C PHE A 121 0.59 -9.22 12.52
N ARG A 122 0.72 -8.82 11.26
CA ARG A 122 1.53 -7.66 10.87
C ARG A 122 1.00 -6.36 11.51
N ALA A 123 -0.30 -6.16 11.55
CA ALA A 123 -0.90 -5.02 12.25
C ALA A 123 -0.63 -5.07 13.76
N LEU A 124 -0.84 -6.22 14.40
CA LEU A 124 -0.67 -6.40 15.84
C LEU A 124 0.76 -6.13 16.34
N ARG A 125 1.79 -6.40 15.51
CA ARG A 125 3.18 -6.06 15.84
C ARG A 125 3.55 -4.62 15.47
N THR A 126 2.85 -3.98 14.51
CA THR A 126 3.21 -2.64 14.02
C THR A 126 2.46 -1.53 14.76
N ILE A 127 1.17 -1.71 15.09
CA ILE A 127 0.35 -0.72 15.81
C ILE A 127 1.03 -0.21 17.09
N PRO A 128 1.62 -1.06 17.97
CA PRO A 128 2.27 -0.60 19.19
C PRO A 128 3.43 0.37 18.92
N VAL A 129 4.26 0.07 17.91
CA VAL A 129 5.39 0.92 17.52
C VAL A 129 4.90 2.26 16.97
N MET A 130 3.84 2.26 16.17
CA MET A 130 3.24 3.50 15.65
C MET A 130 2.60 4.34 16.76
N LEU A 131 1.98 3.70 17.76
CA LEU A 131 1.45 4.41 18.93
C LEU A 131 2.55 5.00 19.81
N ASP A 132 3.74 4.37 19.83
CA ASP A 132 4.91 4.98 20.45
C ASP A 132 5.36 6.24 19.70
N PHE A 133 5.32 6.21 18.34
CA PHE A 133 5.58 7.40 17.53
C PHE A 133 4.55 8.49 17.82
N ALA A 134 3.27 8.13 17.90
CA ALA A 134 2.21 9.07 18.21
C ALA A 134 2.43 9.77 19.56
N ARG A 135 2.76 9.01 20.62
CA ARG A 135 3.05 9.58 21.95
C ARG A 135 4.23 10.55 21.92
N ASP A 136 5.31 10.19 21.22
CA ASP A 136 6.44 11.10 21.06
C ASP A 136 6.07 12.33 20.23
N MET A 137 5.28 12.19 19.16
CA MET A 137 4.79 13.31 18.34
C MET A 137 3.89 14.24 19.15
N GLU A 138 2.97 13.72 19.96
CA GLU A 138 2.09 14.49 20.83
C GLU A 138 2.86 15.39 21.79
N GLU A 139 4.08 14.97 22.20
CA GLU A 139 4.94 15.77 23.08
C GLU A 139 5.80 16.80 22.35
N VAL A 140 6.32 16.48 21.14
CA VAL A 140 7.39 17.27 20.51
C VAL A 140 7.03 17.89 19.17
N CYS A 141 5.93 17.44 18.51
CA CYS A 141 5.42 17.99 17.25
C CYS A 141 3.91 17.72 17.07
N PRO A 142 3.02 18.17 17.98
CA PRO A 142 1.60 17.80 18.01
C PRO A 142 0.82 18.28 16.79
N ASP A 143 1.31 19.28 16.06
CA ASP A 143 0.68 19.85 14.88
C ASP A 143 1.15 19.20 13.57
N ALA A 144 2.12 18.28 13.62
CA ALA A 144 2.65 17.59 12.45
C ALA A 144 1.61 16.70 11.77
N TRP A 145 1.74 16.54 10.44
CA TRP A 145 1.02 15.52 9.69
C TRP A 145 1.83 14.23 9.61
N LEU A 146 1.20 13.12 9.99
CA LEU A 146 1.74 11.77 9.74
C LEU A 146 1.22 11.24 8.40
N LEU A 147 2.13 11.05 7.45
CA LEU A 147 1.90 10.47 6.14
C LEU A 147 2.29 9.00 6.19
N ASN A 148 1.30 8.11 6.31
CA ASN A 148 1.55 6.69 6.50
C ASN A 148 1.57 5.93 5.18
N TYR A 149 2.68 5.25 4.88
CA TYR A 149 2.83 4.34 3.74
C TYR A 149 2.91 2.86 4.13
N THR A 150 2.87 2.59 5.44
CA THR A 150 3.03 1.22 5.96
C THR A 150 1.74 0.44 5.92
N ASN A 151 1.79 -0.79 5.40
CA ASN A 151 0.71 -1.78 5.46
C ASN A 151 0.75 -2.60 6.77
N PRO A 152 -0.41 -3.05 7.24
CA PRO A 152 -1.79 -2.95 6.73
C PRO A 152 -2.39 -1.54 6.85
N MET A 153 -2.52 -0.86 5.72
CA MET A 153 -2.84 0.57 5.66
C MET A 153 -4.06 0.97 6.49
N ALA A 154 -5.21 0.33 6.28
CA ALA A 154 -6.46 0.69 6.94
C ALA A 154 -6.45 0.38 8.45
N MET A 155 -5.77 -0.70 8.87
CA MET A 155 -5.62 -1.05 10.29
C MET A 155 -4.70 -0.07 11.01
N LEU A 156 -3.53 0.23 10.42
CA LEU A 156 -2.54 1.11 11.02
C LEU A 156 -3.02 2.57 11.05
N THR A 157 -3.53 3.07 9.93
CA THR A 157 -4.09 4.43 9.85
C THR A 157 -5.32 4.55 10.74
N GLY A 158 -6.21 3.55 10.76
CA GLY A 158 -7.37 3.49 11.63
C GLY A 158 -7.00 3.49 13.11
N ALA A 159 -5.96 2.77 13.53
CA ALA A 159 -5.44 2.80 14.88
C ALA A 159 -4.93 4.20 15.25
N MET A 160 -4.12 4.82 14.40
CA MET A 160 -3.63 6.19 14.62
C MET A 160 -4.76 7.19 14.77
N LEU A 161 -5.75 7.16 13.88
CA LEU A 161 -6.89 8.09 13.86
C LEU A 161 -7.88 7.91 15.04
N THR A 162 -7.87 6.73 15.70
CA THR A 162 -8.79 6.40 16.78
C THR A 162 -8.14 6.31 18.17
N MET A 163 -6.80 6.15 18.23
CA MET A 163 -6.06 5.93 19.46
C MET A 163 -5.01 7.01 19.75
N SER A 164 -4.89 8.03 18.88
CA SER A 164 -4.01 9.19 19.09
C SER A 164 -4.69 10.48 18.64
N SER A 165 -4.09 11.63 18.99
CA SER A 165 -4.52 12.96 18.52
C SER A 165 -3.79 13.44 17.27
N ILE A 166 -2.84 12.67 16.74
CA ILE A 166 -1.98 13.05 15.63
C ILE A 166 -2.76 13.04 14.30
N ARG A 167 -2.65 14.14 13.55
CA ARG A 167 -3.19 14.26 12.20
C ARG A 167 -2.56 13.23 11.30
N THR A 168 -3.33 12.26 10.83
CA THR A 168 -2.81 11.13 10.04
C THR A 168 -3.60 10.95 8.75
N VAL A 169 -2.90 10.64 7.68
CA VAL A 169 -3.47 10.12 6.44
C VAL A 169 -2.67 8.91 5.96
N GLY A 170 -3.37 7.88 5.52
CA GLY A 170 -2.75 6.75 4.84
C GLY A 170 -2.69 6.98 3.33
N LEU A 171 -1.58 6.62 2.70
CA LEU A 171 -1.28 6.87 1.29
C LEU A 171 -0.95 5.56 0.59
N CYS A 172 -1.66 5.28 -0.51
CA CYS A 172 -1.44 4.10 -1.33
C CYS A 172 -1.40 4.48 -2.82
N HIS A 173 -0.50 3.86 -3.57
CA HIS A 173 -0.37 4.08 -5.01
C HIS A 173 -1.50 3.45 -5.82
N SER A 174 -2.23 2.48 -5.26
CA SER A 174 -3.24 1.70 -5.98
C SER A 174 -4.32 2.56 -6.65
N VAL A 175 -4.69 3.69 -6.02
CA VAL A 175 -5.67 4.64 -6.60
C VAL A 175 -5.08 5.35 -7.82
N GLN A 176 -3.81 5.77 -7.76
CA GLN A 176 -3.16 6.50 -8.87
C GLN A 176 -3.03 5.64 -10.12
N VAL A 177 -2.70 4.36 -9.97
CA VAL A 177 -2.43 3.46 -11.08
C VAL A 177 -3.67 2.69 -11.57
N CYS A 178 -4.79 2.74 -10.83
CA CYS A 178 -5.98 1.93 -11.09
C CYS A 178 -6.51 2.08 -12.53
N ALA A 179 -6.93 3.28 -12.92
CA ALA A 179 -7.50 3.52 -14.25
C ALA A 179 -6.46 3.48 -15.37
N PRO A 180 -5.25 4.07 -15.22
CA PRO A 180 -4.20 3.92 -16.22
C PRO A 180 -3.88 2.46 -16.54
N THR A 181 -3.69 1.63 -15.52
CA THR A 181 -3.41 0.20 -15.71
C THR A 181 -4.56 -0.50 -16.41
N LEU A 182 -5.79 -0.35 -15.90
CA LEU A 182 -6.97 -0.99 -16.50
C LEU A 182 -7.14 -0.65 -17.98
N LEU A 183 -7.14 0.64 -18.30
CA LEU A 183 -7.40 1.08 -19.68
C LEU A 183 -6.29 0.66 -20.64
N ASN A 184 -5.03 0.75 -20.21
CA ASN A 184 -3.89 0.33 -21.01
C ASN A 184 -3.88 -1.19 -21.21
N GLU A 185 -4.17 -1.98 -20.17
CA GLU A 185 -4.24 -3.44 -20.28
C GLU A 185 -5.36 -3.90 -21.22
N LEU A 186 -6.48 -3.20 -21.22
CA LEU A 186 -7.59 -3.47 -22.12
C LEU A 186 -7.43 -2.83 -23.52
N CYS A 187 -6.26 -2.29 -23.85
CA CYS A 187 -5.97 -1.61 -25.12
C CYS A 187 -6.93 -0.44 -25.44
N MET A 188 -7.33 0.31 -24.41
CA MET A 188 -8.18 1.50 -24.56
C MET A 188 -7.38 2.81 -24.46
N GLY A 189 -6.12 2.73 -24.05
CA GLY A 189 -5.25 3.89 -23.79
C GLY A 189 -5.74 4.73 -22.61
N TYR A 190 -4.83 5.40 -21.94
CA TYR A 190 -5.12 6.37 -20.89
C TYR A 190 -4.57 7.73 -21.27
N ASP A 191 -5.35 8.79 -21.09
CA ASP A 191 -4.95 10.17 -21.35
C ASP A 191 -5.65 11.15 -20.39
N ASP A 192 -5.27 12.44 -20.41
CA ASP A 192 -5.73 13.48 -19.50
C ASP A 192 -7.24 13.80 -19.58
N ARG A 193 -7.95 13.29 -20.61
CA ARG A 193 -9.40 13.44 -20.75
C ARG A 193 -10.18 12.43 -19.90
N VAL A 194 -9.46 11.41 -19.39
CA VAL A 194 -10.10 10.40 -18.53
C VAL A 194 -10.36 10.98 -17.14
N GLN A 195 -11.61 10.91 -16.72
CA GLN A 195 -12.03 11.29 -15.39
C GLN A 195 -12.49 10.06 -14.60
N VAL A 196 -12.10 10.00 -13.33
CA VAL A 196 -12.37 8.84 -12.47
C VAL A 196 -12.89 9.27 -11.11
N LYS A 197 -13.75 8.40 -10.54
CA LYS A 197 -14.17 8.46 -9.14
C LYS A 197 -13.88 7.11 -8.50
N ILE A 198 -13.02 7.13 -7.47
CA ILE A 198 -12.60 5.92 -6.76
C ILE A 198 -12.89 6.11 -5.28
N ALA A 199 -13.58 5.14 -4.66
CA ALA A 199 -13.86 5.15 -3.23
C ALA A 199 -14.13 3.74 -2.70
N GLY A 200 -13.82 3.52 -1.41
CA GLY A 200 -14.02 2.27 -0.71
C GLY A 200 -13.09 2.15 0.49
N ILE A 201 -12.33 1.06 0.56
CA ILE A 201 -11.27 0.85 1.55
C ILE A 201 -9.94 0.57 0.85
N ASN A 202 -8.85 0.75 1.54
CA ASN A 202 -7.51 0.47 0.99
C ASN A 202 -7.45 -0.94 0.38
N HIS A 203 -6.86 -1.03 -0.80
CA HIS A 203 -6.73 -2.21 -1.64
C HIS A 203 -8.06 -2.83 -2.15
N GLN A 204 -9.20 -2.31 -1.69
CA GLN A 204 -10.53 -2.69 -2.17
C GLN A 204 -11.43 -1.45 -2.31
N ALA A 205 -10.88 -0.36 -2.82
CA ALA A 205 -11.66 0.77 -3.32
C ALA A 205 -12.14 0.46 -4.76
N TRP A 206 -13.27 1.03 -5.12
CA TRP A 206 -13.97 0.76 -6.37
C TRP A 206 -13.83 1.93 -7.33
N LEU A 207 -13.49 1.64 -8.58
CA LEU A 207 -13.57 2.59 -9.68
C LEU A 207 -15.07 2.76 -10.03
N LEU A 208 -15.73 3.71 -9.37
CA LEU A 208 -17.18 3.92 -9.48
C LEU A 208 -17.59 4.58 -10.79
N GLU A 209 -16.75 5.48 -11.27
CA GLU A 209 -16.95 6.21 -12.53
C GLU A 209 -15.62 6.22 -13.31
N CYS A 210 -15.71 5.98 -14.62
CA CYS A 210 -14.60 6.10 -15.55
C CYS A 210 -15.16 6.63 -16.87
N THR A 211 -14.89 7.91 -17.15
CA THR A 211 -15.41 8.59 -18.33
C THR A 211 -14.28 9.21 -19.16
N ARG A 212 -14.52 9.39 -20.46
CA ARG A 212 -13.62 10.15 -21.35
C ARG A 212 -14.50 11.14 -22.14
N ASP A 213 -14.16 12.41 -22.08
CA ASP A 213 -14.97 13.49 -22.68
C ASP A 213 -16.46 13.46 -22.26
N GLY A 214 -16.75 12.94 -21.06
CA GLY A 214 -18.11 12.78 -20.50
C GLY A 214 -18.81 11.48 -20.91
N GLU A 215 -18.24 10.65 -21.78
CA GLU A 215 -18.79 9.35 -22.16
C GLU A 215 -18.35 8.26 -21.16
N ASP A 216 -19.31 7.42 -20.73
CA ASP A 216 -19.06 6.29 -19.83
C ASP A 216 -18.26 5.18 -20.55
N LEU A 217 -17.09 4.84 -19.99
CA LEU A 217 -16.25 3.79 -20.57
C LEU A 217 -16.60 2.38 -20.07
N TYR A 218 -17.41 2.22 -19.04
CA TYR A 218 -17.68 0.90 -18.44
C TYR A 218 -18.28 -0.14 -19.39
N PRO A 219 -19.18 0.20 -20.32
CA PRO A 219 -19.69 -0.78 -21.28
C PRO A 219 -18.56 -1.42 -22.10
N GLU A 220 -17.63 -0.61 -22.60
CA GLU A 220 -16.49 -1.09 -23.39
C GLU A 220 -15.42 -1.78 -22.52
N ILE A 221 -15.14 -1.24 -21.31
CA ILE A 221 -14.26 -1.89 -20.33
C ILE A 221 -14.74 -3.32 -20.06
N LYS A 222 -16.02 -3.52 -19.73
CA LYS A 222 -16.59 -4.84 -19.43
C LYS A 222 -16.55 -5.78 -20.64
N ARG A 223 -16.85 -5.27 -21.84
CA ARG A 223 -16.76 -6.05 -23.08
C ARG A 223 -15.33 -6.56 -23.31
N ARG A 224 -14.33 -5.69 -23.20
CA ARG A 224 -12.91 -6.05 -23.38
C ARG A 224 -12.39 -6.94 -22.24
N ALA A 225 -12.75 -6.66 -21.00
CA ALA A 225 -12.37 -7.48 -19.86
C ALA A 225 -12.85 -8.94 -20.00
N LYS A 226 -14.08 -9.15 -20.49
CA LYS A 226 -14.58 -10.49 -20.80
C LYS A 226 -13.71 -11.19 -21.85
N LEU A 227 -13.41 -10.50 -22.94
CA LEU A 227 -12.55 -11.06 -24.00
C LEU A 227 -11.13 -11.33 -23.48
N TYR A 228 -10.60 -10.45 -22.63
CA TYR A 228 -9.27 -10.61 -22.05
C TYR A 228 -9.20 -11.83 -21.12
N ASN A 229 -10.15 -11.99 -20.22
CA ASN A 229 -10.24 -13.17 -19.34
C ASN A 229 -10.52 -14.49 -20.11
N GLU A 230 -11.12 -14.41 -21.29
CA GLU A 230 -11.31 -15.56 -22.19
C GLU A 230 -10.08 -15.83 -23.08
N GLY A 231 -9.01 -15.02 -23.01
CA GLY A 231 -7.83 -15.12 -23.85
C GLY A 231 -8.09 -14.76 -25.32
N LYS A 232 -9.12 -13.95 -25.59
CA LYS A 232 -9.60 -13.59 -26.94
C LYS A 232 -9.41 -12.11 -27.30
N LEU A 233 -8.92 -11.30 -26.38
CA LEU A 233 -8.66 -9.90 -26.66
C LEU A 233 -7.40 -9.79 -27.53
N GLU A 234 -7.52 -9.10 -28.65
CA GLU A 234 -6.36 -8.77 -29.46
C GLU A 234 -5.58 -7.62 -28.81
N ILE A 235 -4.34 -7.91 -28.39
CA ILE A 235 -3.48 -6.98 -27.67
C ILE A 235 -2.38 -6.35 -28.54
N GLY A 236 -2.40 -6.58 -29.84
CA GLY A 236 -1.41 -6.07 -30.79
C GLY A 236 -0.04 -6.75 -30.70
N THR A 237 0.96 -6.13 -31.28
CA THR A 237 2.37 -6.53 -31.20
C THR A 237 2.97 -6.11 -29.85
N TRP A 238 4.15 -6.65 -29.52
CA TRP A 238 4.87 -6.22 -28.32
C TRP A 238 5.23 -4.73 -28.36
N GLU A 239 5.64 -4.23 -29.51
CA GLU A 239 6.02 -2.83 -29.72
C GLU A 239 4.83 -1.88 -29.47
N GLU A 240 3.66 -2.20 -30.00
CA GLU A 240 2.42 -1.46 -29.76
C GLU A 240 2.01 -1.51 -28.28
N ARG A 241 2.08 -2.71 -27.69
CA ARG A 241 1.76 -2.92 -26.28
C ARG A 241 2.69 -2.15 -25.36
N ARG A 242 4.00 -2.23 -25.61
CA ARG A 242 5.02 -1.51 -24.86
C ARG A 242 4.80 0.01 -24.91
N ALA A 243 4.56 0.56 -26.10
CA ALA A 243 4.29 1.98 -26.27
C ALA A 243 3.06 2.46 -25.48
N MET A 244 2.01 1.64 -25.44
CA MET A 244 0.78 1.93 -24.69
C MET A 244 1.01 1.87 -23.17
N LEU A 245 1.70 0.84 -22.67
CA LEU A 245 1.95 0.65 -21.24
C LEU A 245 2.94 1.68 -20.68
N SER A 246 3.90 2.14 -21.50
CA SER A 246 4.89 3.14 -21.10
C SER A 246 4.39 4.58 -21.21
N ASN A 247 3.22 4.82 -21.79
CA ASN A 247 2.76 6.18 -22.19
C ASN A 247 3.83 6.96 -22.99
N GLY A 248 4.69 6.22 -23.74
CA GLY A 248 5.78 6.80 -24.53
C GLY A 248 7.05 7.12 -23.76
N GLU A 249 7.12 6.89 -22.45
CA GLU A 249 8.32 7.07 -21.64
C GLU A 249 9.17 5.78 -21.59
N PRO A 250 10.50 5.90 -21.41
CA PRO A 250 11.35 4.72 -21.20
C PRO A 250 10.95 3.99 -19.90
N LEU A 251 10.72 2.68 -20.02
CA LEU A 251 10.50 1.84 -18.84
C LEU A 251 11.85 1.43 -18.24
N PRO A 252 12.01 1.42 -16.91
CA PRO A 252 13.16 0.77 -16.28
C PRO A 252 13.26 -0.69 -16.74
N GLY A 253 14.47 -1.18 -17.07
CA GLY A 253 14.68 -2.48 -17.72
C GLY A 253 13.94 -3.65 -17.09
N GLN A 254 13.90 -3.73 -15.75
CA GLN A 254 13.18 -4.78 -15.02
C GLN A 254 11.65 -4.74 -15.23
N TRP A 255 11.07 -3.54 -15.36
CA TRP A 255 9.65 -3.38 -15.66
C TRP A 255 9.34 -3.82 -17.09
N GLU A 256 10.24 -3.51 -18.02
CA GLU A 256 10.07 -3.92 -19.42
C GLU A 256 10.13 -5.44 -19.56
N GLU A 257 11.10 -6.11 -18.92
CA GLU A 257 11.20 -7.57 -18.89
C GLU A 257 9.94 -8.22 -18.33
N ARG A 258 9.45 -7.74 -17.19
CA ARG A 258 8.24 -8.25 -16.56
C ARG A 258 6.99 -8.06 -17.42
N MET A 259 6.83 -6.89 -18.02
CA MET A 259 5.73 -6.64 -18.96
C MET A 259 5.82 -7.53 -20.19
N LYS A 260 7.03 -7.83 -20.64
CA LYS A 260 7.26 -8.75 -21.75
C LYS A 260 6.89 -10.19 -21.38
N GLU A 261 7.25 -10.63 -20.19
CA GLU A 261 6.85 -11.94 -19.67
C GLU A 261 5.33 -12.09 -19.59
N GLU A 262 4.64 -11.07 -19.10
CA GLU A 262 3.16 -11.05 -19.05
C GLU A 262 2.54 -11.06 -20.45
N TYR A 263 3.09 -10.30 -21.38
CA TYR A 263 2.66 -10.32 -22.79
C TYR A 263 2.82 -11.70 -23.41
N ASP A 264 3.99 -12.34 -23.23
CA ASP A 264 4.27 -13.65 -23.77
C ASP A 264 3.40 -14.73 -23.13
N LEU A 265 3.14 -14.63 -21.82
CA LEU A 265 2.21 -15.51 -21.12
C LEU A 265 0.80 -15.43 -21.72
N TYR A 266 0.30 -14.21 -21.92
CA TYR A 266 -1.03 -14.03 -22.51
C TYR A 266 -1.09 -14.57 -23.94
N ARG A 267 -0.11 -14.25 -24.78
CA ARG A 267 -0.03 -14.75 -26.18
C ARG A 267 0.01 -16.27 -26.24
N LYS A 268 0.65 -16.91 -25.28
CA LYS A 268 0.80 -18.38 -25.23
C LYS A 268 -0.41 -19.09 -24.62
N THR A 269 -1.02 -18.51 -23.59
CA THR A 269 -1.98 -19.22 -22.73
C THR A 269 -3.33 -18.55 -22.62
N GLY A 270 -3.47 -17.29 -23.05
CA GLY A 270 -4.64 -16.44 -22.78
C GLY A 270 -4.78 -16.00 -21.33
N ARG A 271 -3.74 -16.20 -20.47
CA ARG A 271 -3.75 -15.83 -19.05
C ARG A 271 -2.90 -14.59 -18.81
N HIS A 272 -3.28 -13.81 -17.81
CA HIS A 272 -2.63 -12.56 -17.46
C HIS A 272 -2.70 -12.32 -15.94
N GLY A 273 -2.00 -11.30 -15.45
CA GLY A 273 -1.94 -10.97 -14.02
C GLY A 273 -3.24 -10.39 -13.45
N ASP A 274 -4.16 -9.88 -14.27
CA ASP A 274 -5.35 -9.18 -13.80
C ASP A 274 -6.66 -9.98 -13.82
N MET A 275 -6.59 -11.30 -13.94
CA MET A 275 -7.77 -12.17 -14.11
C MET A 275 -8.76 -12.10 -12.96
N VAL A 276 -8.29 -11.97 -11.71
CA VAL A 276 -9.14 -11.93 -10.51
C VAL A 276 -9.94 -10.63 -10.45
N ARG A 277 -9.29 -9.46 -10.62
CA ARG A 277 -9.99 -8.17 -10.57
C ARG A 277 -11.00 -8.03 -11.69
N LEU A 278 -10.64 -8.47 -12.90
CA LEU A 278 -11.57 -8.43 -14.04
C LEU A 278 -12.77 -9.36 -13.81
N GLU A 279 -12.57 -10.57 -13.25
CA GLU A 279 -13.69 -11.46 -12.90
C GLU A 279 -14.58 -10.83 -11.82
N LEU A 280 -13.99 -10.24 -10.75
CA LEU A 280 -14.75 -9.53 -9.74
C LEU A 280 -15.53 -8.36 -10.35
N MET A 281 -14.92 -7.56 -11.23
CA MET A 281 -15.62 -6.47 -11.92
C MET A 281 -16.80 -6.98 -12.76
N LEU A 282 -16.62 -8.07 -13.49
CA LEU A 282 -17.69 -8.66 -14.30
C LEU A 282 -18.86 -9.17 -13.45
N ARG A 283 -18.60 -9.62 -12.21
CA ARG A 283 -19.63 -10.12 -11.28
C ARG A 283 -20.26 -9.04 -10.40
N PHE A 284 -19.43 -8.13 -9.86
CA PHE A 284 -19.86 -7.10 -8.93
C PHE A 284 -20.09 -5.72 -9.57
N GLY A 285 -19.75 -5.57 -10.84
CA GLY A 285 -20.10 -4.39 -11.64
C GLY A 285 -19.03 -3.30 -11.70
N TYR A 286 -18.04 -3.28 -10.79
CA TYR A 286 -17.03 -2.22 -10.68
C TYR A 286 -15.63 -2.82 -10.53
N TYR A 287 -14.64 -2.15 -11.11
CA TYR A 287 -13.24 -2.55 -10.99
C TYR A 287 -12.67 -2.13 -9.63
N ILE A 288 -11.71 -2.90 -9.14
CA ILE A 288 -11.15 -2.76 -7.79
C ILE A 288 -9.72 -2.23 -7.89
N THR A 289 -9.33 -1.34 -6.98
CA THR A 289 -7.93 -0.95 -6.79
C THR A 289 -7.08 -2.12 -6.31
N GLU A 290 -5.76 -1.97 -6.38
CA GLU A 290 -4.76 -2.97 -6.04
C GLU A 290 -4.78 -4.22 -6.97
N SER A 291 -3.81 -5.09 -6.80
CA SER A 291 -3.57 -6.21 -7.71
C SER A 291 -4.53 -7.39 -7.53
N SER A 292 -4.58 -8.25 -8.53
CA SER A 292 -5.35 -9.49 -8.48
C SER A 292 -4.87 -10.45 -7.39
N GLU A 293 -3.57 -10.46 -7.08
CA GLU A 293 -3.01 -11.27 -6.00
C GLU A 293 -3.64 -10.92 -4.65
N HIS A 294 -3.71 -9.61 -4.32
CA HIS A 294 -4.37 -9.15 -3.09
C HIS A 294 -5.86 -9.52 -3.09
N ASN A 295 -6.58 -9.24 -4.17
CA ASN A 295 -8.01 -9.48 -4.24
C ASN A 295 -8.38 -10.97 -4.27
N ALA A 296 -7.46 -11.86 -4.65
CA ALA A 296 -7.65 -13.30 -4.55
C ALA A 296 -7.77 -13.78 -3.10
N GLU A 297 -7.00 -13.17 -2.17
CA GLU A 297 -7.03 -13.53 -0.74
C GLU A 297 -8.00 -12.66 0.09
N TYR A 298 -8.57 -11.57 -0.48
CA TYR A 298 -9.54 -10.72 0.23
C TYR A 298 -10.98 -11.21 0.13
N THR A 299 -11.20 -12.25 -0.65
CA THR A 299 -12.52 -12.80 -0.91
C THR A 299 -12.50 -14.34 -0.79
N PRO A 300 -13.64 -14.99 -0.48
CA PRO A 300 -13.69 -16.43 -0.31
C PRO A 300 -13.83 -17.21 -1.63
N TYR A 301 -13.50 -16.61 -2.80
CA TYR A 301 -13.92 -17.19 -4.08
C TYR A 301 -12.81 -17.90 -4.86
N PHE A 302 -11.54 -17.57 -4.66
CA PHE A 302 -10.48 -17.91 -5.60
C PHE A 302 -9.47 -18.92 -5.06
N ILE A 303 -9.01 -18.76 -3.82
CA ILE A 303 -8.05 -19.69 -3.20
C ILE A 303 -8.84 -20.70 -2.39
N LYS A 304 -9.09 -21.87 -3.00
CA LYS A 304 -9.96 -22.90 -2.43
C LYS A 304 -9.27 -24.26 -2.42
N GLN A 305 -9.15 -24.91 -1.24
CA GLN A 305 -8.66 -26.28 -1.15
C GLN A 305 -9.54 -27.27 -1.95
N ARG A 306 -10.85 -27.06 -1.90
CA ARG A 306 -11.82 -27.89 -2.61
C ARG A 306 -11.74 -27.75 -4.14
N TYR A 307 -11.26 -26.64 -4.65
CA TYR A 307 -11.20 -26.32 -6.07
C TYR A 307 -9.80 -25.81 -6.46
N PRO A 308 -8.75 -26.67 -6.33
CA PRO A 308 -7.35 -26.25 -6.54
C PRO A 308 -7.07 -25.78 -7.97
N GLU A 309 -7.89 -26.17 -8.96
CA GLU A 309 -7.80 -25.73 -10.34
C GLU A 309 -8.04 -24.23 -10.53
N LEU A 310 -8.70 -23.54 -9.57
CA LEU A 310 -8.91 -22.10 -9.64
C LEU A 310 -7.60 -21.31 -9.60
N ILE A 311 -6.59 -21.80 -8.89
CA ILE A 311 -5.26 -21.19 -8.84
C ILE A 311 -4.69 -21.06 -10.25
N GLY A 312 -4.68 -22.16 -10.99
CA GLY A 312 -4.22 -22.14 -12.36
C GLY A 312 -5.18 -21.42 -13.32
N ARG A 313 -6.50 -21.51 -13.09
CA ARG A 313 -7.51 -20.83 -13.95
C ARG A 313 -7.39 -19.32 -13.89
N PHE A 314 -7.17 -18.74 -12.72
CA PHE A 314 -7.07 -17.30 -12.48
C PHE A 314 -5.64 -16.80 -12.38
N ASN A 315 -4.65 -17.62 -12.72
CA ASN A 315 -3.23 -17.28 -12.68
C ASN A 315 -2.80 -16.67 -11.34
N ILE A 316 -3.21 -17.30 -10.22
CA ILE A 316 -2.96 -16.78 -8.87
C ILE A 316 -1.57 -17.18 -8.40
N PRO A 317 -0.65 -16.23 -8.10
CA PRO A 317 0.68 -16.53 -7.64
C PRO A 317 0.71 -16.71 -6.12
N LEU A 318 0.43 -17.93 -5.64
CA LEU A 318 0.56 -18.24 -4.22
C LEU A 318 1.99 -17.97 -3.73
N ASP A 319 2.15 -17.48 -2.50
CA ASP A 319 3.44 -17.12 -1.90
C ASP A 319 4.21 -16.03 -2.68
N GLU A 320 3.52 -15.11 -3.32
CA GLU A 320 4.15 -14.06 -4.13
C GLU A 320 4.97 -13.08 -3.30
N TYR A 321 4.47 -12.66 -2.13
CA TYR A 321 5.17 -11.67 -1.32
C TYR A 321 6.55 -12.14 -0.82
N PRO A 322 6.73 -13.37 -0.32
CA PRO A 322 8.07 -13.93 -0.05
C PRO A 322 9.02 -13.86 -1.25
N ARG A 323 8.54 -14.21 -2.45
CA ARG A 323 9.33 -14.11 -3.67
C ARG A 323 9.69 -12.66 -4.02
N ARG A 324 8.75 -11.71 -3.83
CA ARG A 324 9.03 -10.27 -4.00
C ARG A 324 10.08 -9.78 -3.02
N CYS A 325 10.02 -10.18 -1.76
CA CYS A 325 11.03 -9.82 -0.77
C CYS A 325 12.41 -10.30 -1.17
N ILE A 326 12.54 -11.55 -1.60
CA ILE A 326 13.82 -12.11 -2.06
C ILE A 326 14.36 -11.33 -3.26
N ARG A 327 13.52 -11.10 -4.29
CA ARG A 327 13.91 -10.30 -5.47
C ARG A 327 14.35 -8.88 -5.10
N GLN A 328 13.62 -8.21 -4.21
CA GLN A 328 13.97 -6.86 -3.76
C GLN A 328 15.29 -6.82 -3.00
N ILE A 329 15.59 -7.86 -2.21
CA ILE A 329 16.89 -7.99 -1.51
C ILE A 329 18.02 -8.18 -2.54
N GLU A 330 17.85 -9.09 -3.50
CA GLU A 330 18.82 -9.34 -4.57
C GLU A 330 19.04 -8.10 -5.45
N GLU A 331 17.98 -7.41 -5.83
CA GLU A 331 18.05 -6.16 -6.59
C GLU A 331 18.78 -5.06 -5.82
N TRP A 332 18.50 -4.93 -4.53
CA TRP A 332 19.21 -3.98 -3.68
C TRP A 332 20.71 -4.31 -3.62
N GLU A 333 21.07 -5.57 -3.33
CA GLU A 333 22.46 -5.99 -3.27
C GLU A 333 23.21 -5.76 -4.59
N SER A 334 22.57 -5.98 -5.73
CA SER A 334 23.15 -5.75 -7.05
C SER A 334 23.40 -4.27 -7.36
N ARG A 335 22.56 -3.36 -6.86
CA ARG A 335 22.62 -1.92 -7.16
C ARG A 335 23.19 -1.08 -6.01
N ARG A 336 23.40 -1.68 -4.86
CA ARG A 336 23.77 -0.99 -3.62
C ARG A 336 25.03 -0.13 -3.79
N GLU A 337 26.09 -0.69 -4.38
CA GLU A 337 27.34 0.05 -4.59
C GLU A 337 27.19 1.21 -5.58
N GLU A 338 26.46 0.98 -6.67
CA GLU A 338 26.16 2.01 -7.64
C GLU A 338 25.39 3.18 -7.01
N LEU A 339 24.37 2.89 -6.21
CA LEU A 339 23.52 3.91 -5.60
C LEU A 339 24.21 4.63 -4.44
N THR A 340 24.95 3.91 -3.59
CA THR A 340 25.56 4.50 -2.36
C THR A 340 26.91 5.17 -2.60
N LYS A 341 27.66 4.72 -3.62
CA LYS A 341 29.00 5.23 -3.91
C LYS A 341 29.05 6.19 -5.11
N ASN A 342 27.94 6.45 -5.78
CA ASN A 342 27.87 7.33 -6.93
C ASN A 342 27.86 8.81 -6.51
N PRO A 343 28.97 9.57 -6.68
CA PRO A 343 28.99 10.98 -6.30
C PRO A 343 28.15 11.88 -7.23
N MET A 344 27.77 11.35 -8.40
CA MET A 344 26.96 12.04 -9.41
C MET A 344 25.50 11.59 -9.38
N LEU A 345 25.05 10.93 -8.29
CA LEU A 345 23.67 10.48 -8.16
C LEU A 345 22.73 11.69 -8.21
N THR A 346 21.81 11.67 -9.16
CA THR A 346 20.75 12.65 -9.34
C THR A 346 19.40 12.05 -9.08
N HIS A 347 18.38 12.89 -9.00
CA HIS A 347 16.99 12.45 -8.84
C HIS A 347 16.08 13.27 -9.75
N GLU A 348 15.12 12.63 -10.37
CA GLU A 348 14.02 13.27 -11.07
C GLU A 348 12.75 13.10 -10.23
N ARG A 349 11.93 14.16 -10.15
CA ARG A 349 10.71 14.15 -9.33
C ARG A 349 9.77 13.04 -9.80
N SER A 350 9.42 12.15 -8.89
CA SER A 350 8.50 11.05 -9.12
C SER A 350 7.04 11.48 -8.96
N ARG A 351 6.11 10.51 -8.93
CA ARG A 351 4.69 10.75 -8.67
C ARG A 351 4.29 10.39 -7.23
N GLU A 352 5.25 10.36 -6.30
CA GLU A 352 4.98 10.07 -4.89
C GLU A 352 4.12 11.13 -4.23
N TYR A 353 3.02 10.72 -3.61
CA TYR A 353 2.05 11.63 -3.00
C TYR A 353 2.64 12.60 -1.97
N ALA A 354 3.60 12.14 -1.15
CA ALA A 354 4.09 12.91 -0.01
C ALA A 354 4.61 14.28 -0.41
N SER A 355 5.44 14.38 -1.47
CA SER A 355 6.01 15.64 -1.93
C SER A 355 4.93 16.62 -2.43
N TYR A 356 3.91 16.11 -3.14
CA TYR A 356 2.80 16.94 -3.63
C TYR A 356 1.89 17.41 -2.49
N ILE A 357 1.65 16.57 -1.47
CA ILE A 357 0.86 16.94 -0.29
C ILE A 357 1.59 18.05 0.48
N MET A 358 2.87 17.86 0.78
CA MET A 358 3.68 18.85 1.48
C MET A 358 3.78 20.17 0.70
N GLU A 359 4.02 20.11 -0.61
CA GLU A 359 4.02 21.29 -1.48
C GLU A 359 2.67 22.03 -1.46
N ALA A 360 1.57 21.31 -1.53
CA ALA A 360 0.23 21.90 -1.47
C ALA A 360 -0.04 22.59 -0.13
N MET A 361 0.43 22.02 0.97
CA MET A 361 0.29 22.62 2.31
C MET A 361 1.18 23.87 2.46
N GLU A 362 2.40 23.87 1.94
CA GLU A 362 3.31 25.02 2.00
C GLU A 362 2.87 26.16 1.07
N THR A 363 2.49 25.85 -0.17
CA THR A 363 2.14 26.86 -1.18
C THR A 363 0.68 27.31 -1.13
N GLY A 364 -0.22 26.43 -0.67
CA GLY A 364 -1.68 26.62 -0.75
C GLY A 364 -2.28 26.27 -2.12
N HIS A 365 -1.48 25.76 -3.08
CA HIS A 365 -1.99 25.22 -4.35
C HIS A 365 -2.57 23.84 -4.12
N PRO A 366 -3.89 23.64 -4.32
CA PRO A 366 -4.52 22.38 -3.95
C PRO A 366 -4.11 21.23 -4.86
N VAL A 367 -3.98 20.02 -4.27
CA VAL A 367 -3.77 18.78 -5.00
C VAL A 367 -4.81 17.74 -4.59
N LYS A 368 -5.33 16.99 -5.56
CA LYS A 368 -6.25 15.87 -5.33
C LYS A 368 -5.44 14.58 -5.13
N ILE A 369 -5.74 13.87 -4.05
CA ILE A 369 -5.13 12.56 -3.71
C ILE A 369 -6.19 11.52 -3.39
N GLY A 370 -5.81 10.23 -3.42
CA GLY A 370 -6.54 9.16 -2.73
C GLY A 370 -6.03 9.09 -1.29
N GLY A 371 -6.89 9.36 -0.31
CA GLY A 371 -6.47 9.38 1.10
C GLY A 371 -7.22 8.34 1.93
N ASN A 372 -6.49 7.64 2.80
CA ASN A 372 -7.07 6.76 3.81
C ASN A 372 -7.34 7.57 5.07
N VAL A 373 -8.61 7.72 5.41
CA VAL A 373 -9.12 8.58 6.49
C VAL A 373 -10.25 7.89 7.26
N LEU A 374 -10.60 8.41 8.43
CA LEU A 374 -11.76 7.90 9.18
C LEU A 374 -13.06 8.26 8.45
N ASN A 375 -13.97 7.29 8.28
CA ASN A 375 -15.19 7.44 7.48
C ASN A 375 -16.07 8.61 7.96
N LYS A 376 -16.44 8.66 9.22
CA LYS A 376 -17.27 9.72 9.81
C LYS A 376 -18.46 10.17 8.92
N GLY A 377 -19.00 9.23 8.10
CA GLY A 377 -20.12 9.49 7.20
C GLY A 377 -19.75 9.90 5.77
N LEU A 378 -18.49 9.80 5.37
CA LEU A 378 -18.05 10.04 3.98
C LEU A 378 -18.66 9.04 3.00
N ILE A 379 -18.67 7.75 3.41
CA ILE A 379 -19.38 6.66 2.75
C ILE A 379 -20.49 6.23 3.69
N THR A 380 -21.73 6.54 3.32
CA THR A 380 -22.90 6.53 4.23
C THR A 380 -23.35 5.12 4.61
N ASN A 381 -23.15 4.11 3.74
CA ASN A 381 -23.49 2.70 3.99
C ASN A 381 -22.31 1.86 4.51
N LEU A 382 -21.21 2.50 4.97
CA LEU A 382 -20.11 1.84 5.69
C LEU A 382 -20.02 2.34 7.14
N PRO A 383 -19.41 1.55 8.07
CA PRO A 383 -19.28 1.96 9.47
C PRO A 383 -18.52 3.27 9.63
N GLN A 384 -19.00 4.15 10.51
CA GLN A 384 -18.37 5.45 10.77
C GLN A 384 -16.93 5.35 11.32
N ARG A 385 -16.60 4.23 11.98
CA ARG A 385 -15.26 3.97 12.54
C ARG A 385 -14.31 3.31 11.55
N ALA A 386 -14.77 2.95 10.35
CA ALA A 386 -13.91 2.36 9.32
C ALA A 386 -12.88 3.38 8.83
N CYS A 387 -11.69 2.90 8.50
CA CYS A 387 -10.73 3.65 7.70
C CYS A 387 -11.10 3.43 6.23
N VAL A 388 -11.47 4.51 5.53
CA VAL A 388 -11.91 4.47 4.13
C VAL A 388 -10.95 5.20 3.22
N GLU A 389 -10.85 4.75 1.98
CA GLU A 389 -10.05 5.37 0.95
C GLU A 389 -10.96 6.17 0.01
N VAL A 390 -10.81 7.50 0.05
CA VAL A 390 -11.67 8.44 -0.69
C VAL A 390 -10.83 9.55 -1.32
N PRO A 391 -11.33 10.23 -2.35
CA PRO A 391 -10.69 11.43 -2.85
C PRO A 391 -10.60 12.48 -1.75
N CYS A 392 -9.41 13.04 -1.58
CA CYS A 392 -9.14 14.13 -0.65
C CYS A 392 -8.50 15.30 -1.40
N MET A 393 -8.78 16.52 -0.95
CA MET A 393 -8.06 17.72 -1.35
C MET A 393 -7.03 18.05 -0.28
N ALA A 394 -5.78 18.20 -0.66
CA ALA A 394 -4.72 18.70 0.21
C ALA A 394 -4.38 20.14 -0.19
N ASP A 395 -4.38 21.05 0.79
CA ASP A 395 -3.98 22.44 0.65
C ASP A 395 -3.44 23.00 1.98
N ARG A 396 -3.26 24.32 2.11
CA ARG A 396 -2.79 24.96 3.34
C ARG A 396 -3.64 24.64 4.59
N ASN A 397 -4.89 24.23 4.42
CA ASN A 397 -5.77 23.84 5.53
C ASN A 397 -5.61 22.36 5.92
N GLY A 398 -4.69 21.64 5.30
CA GLY A 398 -4.45 20.22 5.50
C GLY A 398 -5.23 19.35 4.51
N ILE A 399 -5.60 18.13 4.93
CA ILE A 399 -6.26 17.14 4.08
C ILE A 399 -7.77 17.14 4.35
N GLN A 400 -8.54 17.37 3.30
CA GLN A 400 -9.99 17.51 3.33
C GLN A 400 -10.61 16.40 2.49
N PRO A 401 -11.21 15.36 3.12
CA PRO A 401 -11.86 14.28 2.41
C PRO A 401 -13.19 14.71 1.80
N THR A 402 -13.54 14.12 0.64
CA THR A 402 -14.81 14.37 -0.03
C THR A 402 -15.87 13.36 0.39
N VAL A 403 -17.12 13.82 0.50
CA VAL A 403 -18.28 12.96 0.74
C VAL A 403 -18.60 12.19 -0.55
N ILE A 404 -18.78 10.89 -0.42
CA ILE A 404 -19.07 9.97 -1.52
C ILE A 404 -20.58 9.64 -1.59
N GLY A 405 -21.24 9.52 -0.43
CA GLY A 405 -22.56 8.95 -0.30
C GLY A 405 -22.53 7.42 -0.21
N ASP A 406 -23.58 6.76 -0.69
CA ASP A 406 -23.63 5.29 -0.69
C ASP A 406 -22.78 4.70 -1.80
N LEU A 407 -22.00 3.65 -1.47
CA LEU A 407 -21.47 2.74 -2.48
C LEU A 407 -22.61 1.85 -3.03
N PRO A 408 -22.46 1.31 -4.26
CA PRO A 408 -23.33 0.21 -4.69
C PRO A 408 -23.36 -0.90 -3.64
N GLU A 409 -24.55 -1.44 -3.32
CA GLU A 409 -24.76 -2.37 -2.20
C GLU A 409 -23.81 -3.57 -2.23
N GLN A 410 -23.56 -4.16 -3.39
CA GLN A 410 -22.65 -5.30 -3.53
C GLN A 410 -21.19 -4.91 -3.23
N CYS A 411 -20.79 -3.67 -3.54
CA CYS A 411 -19.46 -3.15 -3.24
C CYS A 411 -19.32 -2.87 -1.74
N ALA A 412 -20.31 -2.23 -1.14
CA ALA A 412 -20.36 -1.98 0.31
C ALA A 412 -20.36 -3.30 1.10
N ALA A 413 -21.09 -4.32 0.63
CA ALA A 413 -21.13 -5.63 1.27
C ALA A 413 -19.74 -6.31 1.28
N LEU A 414 -19.02 -6.31 0.15
CA LEU A 414 -17.66 -6.84 0.09
C LEU A 414 -16.68 -6.02 0.95
N ASN A 415 -16.73 -4.69 0.90
CA ASN A 415 -15.92 -3.87 1.79
C ASN A 415 -16.21 -4.18 3.26
N ARG A 416 -17.48 -4.40 3.62
CA ARG A 416 -17.88 -4.67 5.00
C ARG A 416 -17.25 -5.95 5.55
N THR A 417 -17.09 -7.01 4.75
CA THR A 417 -16.43 -8.23 5.21
C THR A 417 -15.00 -7.94 5.70
N ASN A 418 -14.24 -7.16 4.95
CA ASN A 418 -12.86 -6.80 5.27
C ASN A 418 -12.77 -5.71 6.37
N ILE A 419 -13.71 -4.77 6.41
CA ILE A 419 -13.80 -3.78 7.50
C ILE A 419 -13.99 -4.47 8.86
N ASN A 420 -14.73 -5.56 8.93
CA ASN A 420 -14.92 -6.32 10.16
C ASN A 420 -13.57 -6.83 10.71
N VAL A 421 -12.72 -7.37 9.85
CA VAL A 421 -11.35 -7.79 10.22
C VAL A 421 -10.53 -6.61 10.71
N GLN A 422 -10.53 -5.51 9.95
CA GLN A 422 -9.76 -4.30 10.28
C GLN A 422 -10.15 -3.73 11.65
N LEU A 423 -11.44 -3.57 11.92
CA LEU A 423 -11.95 -3.04 13.18
C LEU A 423 -11.63 -3.96 14.36
N MET A 424 -11.77 -5.29 14.18
CA MET A 424 -11.44 -6.25 15.23
C MET A 424 -9.94 -6.34 15.50
N THR A 425 -9.11 -6.19 14.50
CA THR A 425 -7.64 -6.15 14.68
C THR A 425 -7.22 -4.91 15.47
N VAL A 426 -7.78 -3.74 15.16
CA VAL A 426 -7.54 -2.52 15.95
C VAL A 426 -8.06 -2.68 17.39
N GLU A 427 -9.21 -3.32 17.57
CA GLU A 427 -9.75 -3.64 18.91
C GLU A 427 -8.83 -4.59 19.67
N ALA A 428 -8.34 -5.66 19.04
CA ALA A 428 -7.37 -6.58 19.65
C ALA A 428 -6.09 -5.84 20.10
N ALA A 429 -5.56 -4.95 19.26
CA ALA A 429 -4.40 -4.11 19.63
C ALA A 429 -4.69 -3.20 20.84
N ARG A 430 -5.94 -2.71 20.99
CA ARG A 430 -6.38 -1.86 22.09
C ARG A 430 -6.63 -2.63 23.38
N THR A 431 -7.29 -3.78 23.31
CA THR A 431 -7.72 -4.58 24.48
C THR A 431 -6.64 -5.50 25.03
N ARG A 432 -5.70 -5.92 24.16
CA ARG A 432 -4.67 -6.92 24.46
C ARG A 432 -5.24 -8.30 24.83
N LYS A 433 -6.41 -8.65 24.31
CA LYS A 433 -7.05 -9.94 24.54
C LYS A 433 -6.85 -10.90 23.38
N ARG A 434 -6.48 -12.14 23.65
CA ARG A 434 -6.32 -13.21 22.64
C ARG A 434 -7.61 -13.48 21.86
N GLU A 435 -8.76 -13.47 22.59
CA GLU A 435 -10.06 -13.71 21.96
C GLU A 435 -10.39 -12.68 20.88
N ASP A 436 -9.88 -11.45 20.99
CA ASP A 436 -10.12 -10.43 19.96
C ASP A 436 -9.24 -10.69 18.71
N ILE A 437 -8.07 -11.33 18.87
CA ILE A 437 -7.27 -11.83 17.74
C ILE A 437 -8.01 -12.95 17.04
N TYR A 438 -8.50 -13.94 17.80
CA TYR A 438 -9.28 -15.06 17.24
C TYR A 438 -10.49 -14.56 16.45
N ARG A 439 -11.23 -13.60 17.01
CA ARG A 439 -12.38 -12.96 16.33
C ARG A 439 -11.99 -12.25 15.05
N ALA A 440 -10.88 -11.53 15.05
CA ALA A 440 -10.38 -10.84 13.86
C ALA A 440 -10.10 -11.85 12.73
N VAL A 441 -9.40 -12.93 13.04
CA VAL A 441 -9.06 -13.98 12.07
C VAL A 441 -10.28 -14.79 11.63
N MET A 442 -11.22 -15.08 12.55
CA MET A 442 -12.50 -15.76 12.23
C MET A 442 -13.39 -14.93 11.29
N LEU A 443 -13.26 -13.60 11.30
CA LEU A 443 -14.03 -12.73 10.41
C LEU A 443 -13.39 -12.56 9.03
N ASP A 444 -12.15 -13.04 8.85
CA ASP A 444 -11.49 -12.97 7.54
C ASP A 444 -12.20 -13.88 6.53
N PRO A 445 -12.66 -13.31 5.37
CA PRO A 445 -13.47 -14.08 4.42
C PRO A 445 -12.78 -15.29 3.84
N HIS A 446 -11.47 -15.22 3.60
CA HIS A 446 -10.72 -16.35 3.06
C HIS A 446 -10.48 -17.41 4.14
N THR A 447 -9.98 -17.02 5.30
CA THR A 447 -9.67 -17.93 6.41
C THR A 447 -10.92 -18.69 6.88
N SER A 448 -12.03 -17.98 7.09
CA SER A 448 -13.29 -18.59 7.55
C SER A 448 -13.93 -19.54 6.52
N ALA A 449 -13.62 -19.37 5.24
CA ALA A 449 -14.12 -20.24 4.18
C ALA A 449 -13.29 -21.52 4.01
N GLU A 450 -12.11 -21.61 4.60
CA GLU A 450 -11.17 -22.73 4.42
C GLU A 450 -10.92 -23.53 5.72
N LEU A 451 -10.96 -22.89 6.90
CA LEU A 451 -10.58 -23.52 8.17
C LEU A 451 -11.76 -23.69 9.12
N SER A 452 -11.65 -24.67 10.01
CA SER A 452 -12.54 -24.84 11.15
C SER A 452 -12.23 -23.80 12.25
N ILE A 453 -13.18 -23.59 13.17
CA ILE A 453 -12.98 -22.71 14.33
C ILE A 453 -11.78 -23.16 15.17
N ASP A 454 -11.64 -24.47 15.40
CA ASP A 454 -10.57 -25.04 16.22
C ASP A 454 -9.20 -24.86 15.54
N ASP A 455 -9.11 -25.04 14.21
CA ASP A 455 -7.91 -24.79 13.45
C ASP A 455 -7.50 -23.30 13.51
N ILE A 456 -8.47 -22.39 13.40
CA ILE A 456 -8.22 -20.95 13.49
C ILE A 456 -7.64 -20.58 14.86
N VAL A 457 -8.22 -21.08 15.95
CA VAL A 457 -7.71 -20.83 17.31
C VAL A 457 -6.30 -21.38 17.46
N SER A 458 -6.07 -22.64 17.08
CA SER A 458 -4.77 -23.30 17.17
C SER A 458 -3.69 -22.57 16.35
N MET A 459 -4.05 -22.14 15.13
CA MET A 459 -3.18 -21.35 14.26
C MET A 459 -2.83 -20.00 14.90
N CYS A 460 -3.81 -19.30 15.46
CA CYS A 460 -3.58 -18.03 16.14
C CYS A 460 -2.65 -18.18 17.36
N ASP A 461 -2.82 -19.23 18.16
CA ASP A 461 -1.95 -19.50 19.30
C ASP A 461 -0.51 -19.77 18.87
N GLU A 462 -0.31 -20.55 17.80
CA GLU A 462 1.02 -20.77 17.21
C GLU A 462 1.64 -19.48 16.68
N MET A 463 0.83 -18.64 16.01
CA MET A 463 1.28 -17.32 15.52
C MET A 463 1.64 -16.36 16.67
N ILE A 464 0.86 -16.31 17.74
CA ILE A 464 1.13 -15.48 18.92
C ILE A 464 2.48 -15.88 19.55
N GLU A 465 2.70 -17.19 19.72
CA GLU A 465 3.96 -17.67 20.28
C GLU A 465 5.15 -17.38 19.37
N ALA A 466 5.01 -17.58 18.06
CA ALA A 466 6.08 -17.32 17.10
C ALA A 466 6.45 -15.83 16.98
N HIS A 467 5.49 -14.93 17.20
CA HIS A 467 5.70 -13.48 17.13
C HIS A 467 5.93 -12.81 18.49
N ARG A 468 6.05 -13.55 19.59
CA ARG A 468 6.15 -13.00 20.95
C ARG A 468 7.22 -11.92 21.15
N ASP A 469 8.34 -12.01 20.43
CA ASP A 469 9.45 -11.04 20.54
C ASP A 469 9.17 -9.73 19.78
N TRP A 470 8.13 -9.73 18.93
CA TRP A 470 7.75 -8.61 18.07
C TRP A 470 6.40 -7.99 18.43
N MET A 471 5.62 -8.69 19.24
CA MET A 471 4.30 -8.28 19.67
C MET A 471 4.29 -8.09 21.20
N PRO A 472 3.44 -7.19 21.72
CA PRO A 472 3.18 -7.17 23.15
C PRO A 472 2.45 -8.44 23.60
N GLU A 473 2.47 -8.70 24.89
CA GLU A 473 1.72 -9.79 25.50
C GLU A 473 0.21 -9.60 25.34
N TYR A 474 -0.49 -10.67 25.01
CA TYR A 474 -1.95 -10.77 24.92
C TYR A 474 -2.44 -11.80 25.94
N SER A 475 -3.39 -11.37 26.81
CA SER A 475 -3.97 -12.18 27.89
C SER A 475 -5.18 -12.99 27.43
#